data_12235f8d22aab63c516a2fb9e26dd3c8
#
_entry.id   12235f8d22aab63c516a2fb9e26dd3c8
#
_cell.length_a   1.000
_cell.length_b   1.000
_cell.length_c   1.000
_cell.angle_alpha   90.00
_cell.angle_beta   90.00
_cell.angle_gamma   90.00
#
_symmetry.space_group_name_H-M   'P 1'
#
loop_
_entity.id
_entity.type
_entity.pdbx_description
1 polymer ?
#
loop_
_entity_poly.entity_id
_entity_poly.type
_entity_poly.pdbx_seq_one_letter_code
_entity_poly.pdbx_strand_id
1 'polypeptide(L)'
;MYLHFQTPVYQVSASIMIKNDKKNGGGNTADLESLGLGGVITSTQSIDNEIEVLRSKTILKEVVNNLELYITYYDEDEFPKKELYKTSPVIVNLTAQEADKLSGAALVDMRLAPEGGLDVNLKIGLNEYNKHFDKLPAVLPTDAGTFGFTLKDSLSNGKIAGQDVVRNISAVVSQPFGIAKNYQRALNIEPTSKTTSV
;
A
#
# COMPACT_ATOMS: atom_id res chain seq x y z
N MET A 1 -1.94 33.21 5.56
CA MET A 1 -3.24 32.48 5.50
C MET A 1 -3.35 31.50 4.31
N TYR A 2 -2.27 31.23 3.60
CA TYR A 2 -2.24 30.34 2.41
C TYR A 2 -1.85 28.87 2.72
N LEU A 3 -1.20 28.62 3.86
CA LEU A 3 -0.66 27.31 4.24
C LEU A 3 -1.71 26.30 4.78
N HIS A 4 -2.92 26.76 5.05
CA HIS A 4 -3.96 25.91 5.66
C HIS A 4 -4.67 24.99 4.66
N PHE A 5 -4.43 25.19 3.35
CA PHE A 5 -5.08 24.44 2.27
C PHE A 5 -4.14 23.48 1.51
N GLN A 6 -2.89 23.37 1.95
CA GLN A 6 -1.95 22.46 1.28
C GLN A 6 -1.90 21.13 2.01
N THR A 7 -2.09 20.04 1.26
CA THR A 7 -1.88 18.68 1.75
C THR A 7 -0.40 18.52 2.11
N PRO A 8 -0.05 18.12 3.34
CA PRO A 8 1.35 17.91 3.71
C PRO A 8 1.96 16.78 2.90
N VAL A 9 3.14 17.04 2.33
CA VAL A 9 3.93 16.02 1.62
C VAL A 9 5.03 15.56 2.56
N TYR A 10 5.11 14.25 2.78
CA TYR A 10 6.11 13.64 3.66
C TYR A 10 7.17 12.92 2.83
N GLN A 11 8.43 13.08 3.22
CA GLN A 11 9.54 12.29 2.70
C GLN A 11 10.05 11.40 3.83
N VAL A 12 10.19 10.10 3.54
CA VAL A 12 10.69 9.10 4.48
C VAL A 12 11.93 8.46 3.89
N SER A 13 12.94 8.25 4.72
CA SER A 13 14.16 7.51 4.34
C SER A 13 14.38 6.33 5.29
N ALA A 14 14.91 5.23 4.76
CA ALA A 14 15.31 4.05 5.52
C ALA A 14 16.67 3.57 5.03
N SER A 15 17.47 3.01 5.93
CA SER A 15 18.75 2.38 5.60
C SER A 15 18.64 0.87 5.76
N ILE A 16 19.11 0.13 4.77
CA ILE A 16 19.14 -1.34 4.78
C ILE A 16 20.60 -1.78 4.76
N MET A 17 20.98 -2.63 5.71
CA MET A 17 22.28 -3.27 5.71
C MET A 17 22.19 -4.61 5.00
N ILE A 18 22.89 -4.75 3.89
CA ILE A 18 23.00 -6.00 3.16
C ILE A 18 24.20 -6.78 3.73
N LYS A 19 23.92 -7.92 4.35
CA LYS A 19 24.96 -8.82 4.84
C LYS A 19 25.42 -9.70 3.67
N ASN A 20 26.66 -9.47 3.21
CA ASN A 20 27.32 -10.38 2.30
C ASN A 20 27.72 -11.66 3.07
N ASP A 21 26.83 -12.65 3.11
CA ASP A 21 27.24 -14.00 3.46
C ASP A 21 28.09 -14.54 2.30
N LYS A 22 29.39 -14.42 2.41
CA LYS A 22 30.32 -15.19 1.59
C LYS A 22 30.04 -16.67 1.86
N LYS A 23 29.04 -17.24 1.17
CA LYS A 23 28.94 -18.69 1.07
C LYS A 23 30.20 -19.17 0.39
N ASN A 24 31.02 -19.87 1.15
CA ASN A 24 32.10 -20.72 0.72
C ASN A 24 31.53 -21.81 -0.22
N GLY A 25 31.18 -21.44 -1.45
CA GLY A 25 30.79 -22.34 -2.51
C GLY A 25 32.04 -22.60 -3.35
N GLY A 26 32.66 -23.75 -3.14
CA GLY A 26 33.82 -24.20 -3.89
C GLY A 26 33.57 -24.23 -5.39
N GLY A 27 34.16 -23.32 -6.10
CA GLY A 27 34.26 -23.22 -7.53
C GLY A 27 35.31 -22.19 -7.88
N ASN A 28 36.51 -22.63 -8.23
CA ASN A 28 37.62 -21.95 -8.91
C ASN A 28 37.70 -20.40 -8.85
N THR A 29 37.60 -19.82 -7.68
CA THR A 29 37.87 -18.38 -7.48
C THR A 29 39.39 -18.12 -7.48
N ALA A 30 40.22 -19.14 -7.31
CA ALA A 30 41.66 -19.02 -7.30
C ALA A 30 42.24 -18.54 -8.67
N ASP A 31 41.58 -18.88 -9.78
CA ASP A 31 42.02 -18.46 -11.10
C ASP A 31 41.68 -17.00 -11.42
N LEU A 32 40.63 -16.46 -10.82
CA LEU A 32 40.25 -15.05 -10.95
C LEU A 32 41.03 -14.13 -9.99
N GLU A 33 41.41 -14.63 -8.82
CA GLU A 33 42.30 -13.93 -7.89
C GLU A 33 43.72 -13.77 -8.47
N SER A 34 44.19 -14.75 -9.23
CA SER A 34 45.51 -14.71 -9.90
C SER A 34 45.63 -13.63 -11.00
N LEU A 35 44.49 -13.16 -11.51
CA LEU A 35 44.42 -12.08 -12.52
C LEU A 35 44.26 -10.69 -11.89
N GLY A 36 44.29 -10.57 -10.56
CA GLY A 36 44.20 -9.31 -9.87
C GLY A 36 42.82 -8.59 -9.93
N LEU A 37 41.80 -9.26 -10.50
CA LEU A 37 40.47 -8.71 -10.75
C LEU A 37 39.41 -9.16 -9.70
N GLY A 38 39.80 -10.09 -8.80
CA GLY A 38 38.84 -10.77 -7.91
C GLY A 38 38.22 -9.90 -6.80
N GLY A 39 38.79 -8.76 -6.47
CA GLY A 39 38.35 -7.96 -5.33
C GLY A 39 37.43 -6.77 -5.66
N VAL A 40 37.51 -6.27 -6.88
CA VAL A 40 36.83 -5.01 -7.25
C VAL A 40 35.52 -5.25 -8.01
N ILE A 41 35.45 -6.31 -8.80
CA ILE A 41 34.26 -6.58 -9.64
C ILE A 41 33.12 -7.21 -8.86
N THR A 42 33.41 -7.99 -7.82
CA THR A 42 32.38 -8.75 -7.08
C THR A 42 31.57 -7.91 -6.08
N SER A 43 32.13 -6.83 -5.53
CA SER A 43 31.43 -6.06 -4.51
C SER A 43 30.45 -5.03 -5.10
N THR A 44 30.83 -4.37 -6.18
CA THR A 44 29.97 -3.36 -6.83
C THR A 44 28.81 -3.99 -7.60
N GLN A 45 29.09 -5.05 -8.35
CA GLN A 45 28.02 -5.81 -9.04
C GLN A 45 27.03 -6.45 -8.08
N SER A 46 27.46 -6.87 -6.88
CA SER A 46 26.54 -7.38 -5.86
C SER A 46 25.59 -6.31 -5.36
N ILE A 47 26.07 -5.10 -5.10
CA ILE A 47 25.22 -3.99 -4.59
C ILE A 47 24.25 -3.51 -5.69
N ASP A 48 24.71 -3.37 -6.91
CA ASP A 48 23.87 -2.96 -8.03
C ASP A 48 22.75 -3.97 -8.30
N ASN A 49 23.06 -5.27 -8.25
CA ASN A 49 22.08 -6.34 -8.38
C ASN A 49 21.05 -6.28 -7.24
N GLU A 50 21.48 -6.05 -6.00
CA GLU A 50 20.55 -5.93 -4.86
C GLU A 50 19.65 -4.70 -5.00
N ILE A 51 20.16 -3.57 -5.48
CA ILE A 51 19.37 -2.39 -5.79
C ILE A 51 18.32 -2.69 -6.87
N GLU A 52 18.71 -3.42 -7.94
CA GLU A 52 17.75 -3.84 -8.98
C GLU A 52 16.65 -4.76 -8.42
N VAL A 53 17.02 -5.70 -7.56
CA VAL A 53 16.07 -6.58 -6.87
C VAL A 53 15.09 -5.76 -6.03
N LEU A 54 15.58 -4.81 -5.23
CA LEU A 54 14.73 -3.93 -4.41
C LEU A 54 13.80 -3.04 -5.27
N ARG A 55 14.23 -2.65 -6.45
CA ARG A 55 13.43 -1.89 -7.43
C ARG A 55 12.50 -2.76 -8.27
N SER A 56 12.55 -4.08 -8.11
CA SER A 56 11.77 -4.98 -8.95
C SER A 56 10.26 -4.77 -8.72
N LYS A 57 9.50 -4.81 -9.81
CA LYS A 57 8.03 -4.69 -9.77
C LYS A 57 7.38 -5.80 -8.94
N THR A 58 8.00 -6.98 -8.93
CA THR A 58 7.49 -8.15 -8.20
C THR A 58 7.52 -7.91 -6.70
N ILE A 59 8.65 -7.44 -6.17
CA ILE A 59 8.79 -7.11 -4.74
C ILE A 59 7.85 -5.97 -4.36
N LEU A 60 7.83 -4.90 -5.17
CA LEU A 60 6.95 -3.77 -4.89
C LEU A 60 5.47 -4.15 -4.94
N LYS A 61 5.07 -5.03 -5.87
CA LYS A 61 3.69 -5.55 -5.91
C LYS A 61 3.38 -6.39 -4.67
N GLU A 62 4.31 -7.21 -4.21
CA GLU A 62 4.14 -7.98 -2.98
C GLU A 62 4.00 -7.07 -1.75
N VAL A 63 4.81 -6.03 -1.64
CA VAL A 63 4.68 -5.02 -0.57
C VAL A 63 3.32 -4.32 -0.63
N VAL A 64 2.88 -3.89 -1.83
CA VAL A 64 1.57 -3.27 -2.03
C VAL A 64 0.44 -4.20 -1.61
N ASN A 65 0.53 -5.49 -1.94
CA ASN A 65 -0.48 -6.48 -1.56
C ASN A 65 -0.47 -6.74 -0.05
N ASN A 66 0.69 -6.96 0.55
CA ASN A 66 0.83 -7.28 1.98
C ASN A 66 0.41 -6.14 2.89
N LEU A 67 0.62 -4.89 2.46
CA LEU A 67 0.25 -3.70 3.21
C LEU A 67 -1.10 -3.11 2.78
N GLU A 68 -1.78 -3.73 1.80
CA GLU A 68 -3.07 -3.30 1.23
C GLU A 68 -3.04 -1.84 0.74
N LEU A 69 -1.89 -1.37 0.22
CA LEU A 69 -1.70 0.00 -0.24
C LEU A 69 -2.51 0.36 -1.49
N TYR A 70 -3.22 -0.60 -2.05
CA TYR A 70 -4.12 -0.40 -3.17
C TYR A 70 -5.52 0.09 -2.75
N ILE A 71 -5.79 0.19 -1.43
CA ILE A 71 -7.01 0.77 -0.87
C ILE A 71 -6.64 1.99 -0.04
N THR A 72 -7.12 3.15 -0.45
CA THR A 72 -6.89 4.42 0.26
C THR A 72 -8.22 4.95 0.78
N TYR A 73 -8.25 5.39 2.04
CA TYR A 73 -9.46 5.90 2.71
C TYR A 73 -9.35 7.38 2.99
N TYR A 74 -10.47 8.09 2.88
CA TYR A 74 -10.57 9.52 3.18
C TYR A 74 -11.74 9.80 4.10
N ASP A 75 -11.55 10.74 5.01
CA ASP A 75 -12.63 11.37 5.79
C ASP A 75 -13.27 12.45 4.91
N GLU A 76 -14.58 12.29 4.63
CA GLU A 76 -15.33 13.25 3.83
C GLU A 76 -15.94 14.38 4.66
N ASP A 77 -15.94 14.23 5.99
CA ASP A 77 -16.47 15.24 6.91
C ASP A 77 -15.42 16.32 7.24
N GLU A 78 -14.14 16.12 6.89
CA GLU A 78 -13.06 17.08 7.07
C GLU A 78 -12.72 17.82 5.76
N PHE A 79 -12.38 19.11 5.87
CA PHE A 79 -11.89 19.88 4.73
C PHE A 79 -10.54 20.54 5.07
N PRO A 80 -9.47 20.35 4.26
CA PRO A 80 -9.40 19.44 3.11
C PRO A 80 -9.58 17.97 3.53
N LYS A 81 -10.06 17.12 2.60
CA LYS A 81 -10.23 15.68 2.85
C LYS A 81 -8.95 15.08 3.44
N LYS A 82 -9.09 14.37 4.54
CA LYS A 82 -7.96 13.76 5.24
C LYS A 82 -7.86 12.27 4.93
N GLU A 83 -6.66 11.85 4.54
CA GLU A 83 -6.39 10.42 4.37
C GLU A 83 -6.37 9.71 5.73
N LEU A 84 -7.15 8.64 5.85
CA LEU A 84 -7.31 7.88 7.09
C LEU A 84 -6.30 6.73 7.23
N TYR A 85 -5.67 6.32 6.13
CA TYR A 85 -4.76 5.18 6.10
C TYR A 85 -5.34 3.96 6.86
N LYS A 86 -4.75 3.58 8.00
CA LYS A 86 -5.23 2.46 8.85
C LYS A 86 -6.23 2.88 9.93
N THR A 87 -6.70 4.12 9.95
CA THR A 87 -7.63 4.62 11.00
C THR A 87 -9.09 4.63 10.55
N SER A 88 -9.38 4.21 9.31
CA SER A 88 -10.75 4.07 8.82
C SER A 88 -11.57 3.16 9.73
N PRO A 89 -12.79 3.57 10.13
CA PRO A 89 -13.69 2.75 10.93
C PRO A 89 -14.30 1.58 10.15
N VAL A 90 -14.42 1.71 8.83
CA VAL A 90 -14.88 0.64 7.93
C VAL A 90 -13.71 0.19 7.07
N ILE A 91 -13.53 -1.12 6.98
CA ILE A 91 -12.52 -1.76 6.13
C ILE A 91 -13.23 -2.33 4.91
N VAL A 92 -12.77 -1.95 3.73
CA VAL A 92 -13.19 -2.53 2.45
C VAL A 92 -12.28 -3.71 2.15
N ASN A 93 -12.85 -4.87 1.95
CA ASN A 93 -12.12 -6.09 1.62
C ASN A 93 -12.37 -6.43 0.15
N LEU A 94 -11.32 -6.39 -0.64
CA LEU A 94 -11.26 -6.90 -2.00
C LEU A 94 -9.89 -7.55 -2.18
N THR A 95 -9.85 -8.74 -2.72
CA THR A 95 -8.56 -9.41 -2.92
C THR A 95 -7.71 -8.67 -3.95
N ALA A 96 -6.38 -8.72 -3.78
CA ALA A 96 -5.47 -8.09 -4.74
C ALA A 96 -5.64 -8.62 -6.16
N GLN A 97 -6.05 -9.90 -6.31
CA GLN A 97 -6.34 -10.52 -7.60
C GLN A 97 -7.60 -9.96 -8.26
N GLU A 98 -8.64 -9.68 -7.48
CA GLU A 98 -9.86 -9.03 -7.97
C GLU A 98 -9.58 -7.56 -8.28
N ALA A 99 -8.83 -6.85 -7.42
CA ALA A 99 -8.43 -5.48 -7.64
C ALA A 99 -7.59 -5.30 -8.92
N ASP A 100 -6.71 -6.25 -9.25
CA ASP A 100 -5.94 -6.24 -10.51
C ASP A 100 -6.83 -6.38 -11.77
N LYS A 101 -8.05 -6.92 -11.64
CA LYS A 101 -9.00 -7.08 -12.75
C LYS A 101 -9.90 -5.86 -12.97
N LEU A 102 -9.88 -4.89 -12.05
CA LEU A 102 -10.66 -3.66 -12.20
C LEU A 102 -10.26 -2.94 -13.51
N SER A 103 -11.24 -2.45 -14.25
CA SER A 103 -11.00 -1.64 -15.45
C SER A 103 -10.45 -0.24 -15.17
N GLY A 104 -10.43 0.16 -13.90
CA GLY A 104 -9.96 1.44 -13.38
C GLY A 104 -10.06 1.43 -11.86
N ALA A 105 -9.96 2.59 -11.23
CA ALA A 105 -10.20 2.69 -9.79
C ALA A 105 -11.69 2.46 -9.47
N ALA A 106 -11.98 1.70 -8.40
CA ALA A 106 -13.30 1.64 -7.82
C ALA A 106 -13.41 2.72 -6.73
N LEU A 107 -14.46 3.52 -6.80
CA LEU A 107 -14.77 4.56 -5.82
C LEU A 107 -15.89 4.03 -4.91
N VAL A 108 -15.67 4.06 -3.62
CA VAL A 108 -16.60 3.53 -2.61
C VAL A 108 -16.93 4.65 -1.65
N ASP A 109 -18.12 5.23 -1.78
CA ASP A 109 -18.62 6.19 -0.81
C ASP A 109 -19.44 5.43 0.25
N MET A 110 -19.11 5.64 1.50
CA MET A 110 -19.67 4.92 2.64
C MET A 110 -20.21 5.90 3.67
N ARG A 111 -21.44 5.67 4.12
CA ARG A 111 -22.07 6.40 5.22
C ARG A 111 -22.36 5.44 6.36
N LEU A 112 -21.56 5.53 7.40
CA LEU A 112 -21.68 4.70 8.60
C LEU A 112 -22.62 5.38 9.60
N ALA A 113 -23.74 4.73 9.93
CA ALA A 113 -24.68 5.18 10.95
C ALA A 113 -24.18 4.83 12.36
N PRO A 114 -24.57 5.61 13.40
CA PRO A 114 -24.18 5.35 14.79
C PRO A 114 -24.60 3.97 15.31
N GLU A 115 -25.73 3.47 14.83
CA GLU A 115 -26.29 2.14 15.13
C GLU A 115 -25.58 0.99 14.42
N GLY A 116 -24.61 1.29 13.54
CA GLY A 116 -23.80 0.31 12.83
C GLY A 116 -24.31 -0.08 11.44
N GLY A 117 -25.39 0.58 10.95
CA GLY A 117 -25.84 0.46 9.55
C GLY A 117 -24.85 1.14 8.60
N LEU A 118 -24.70 0.61 7.39
CA LEU A 118 -23.79 1.12 6.35
C LEU A 118 -24.52 1.32 5.03
N ASP A 119 -24.57 2.56 4.55
CA ASP A 119 -24.94 2.87 3.17
C ASP A 119 -23.68 2.87 2.30
N VAL A 120 -23.71 2.16 1.18
CA VAL A 120 -22.58 2.06 0.25
C VAL A 120 -23.04 2.49 -1.13
N ASN A 121 -22.31 3.44 -1.72
CA ASN A 121 -22.34 3.77 -3.14
C ASN A 121 -21.00 3.38 -3.75
N LEU A 122 -20.99 2.36 -4.58
CA LEU A 122 -19.79 1.84 -5.24
C LEU A 122 -19.85 2.13 -6.75
N LYS A 123 -18.83 2.79 -7.25
CA LYS A 123 -18.67 3.11 -8.69
C LYS A 123 -17.45 2.40 -9.27
N ILE A 124 -17.67 1.59 -10.33
CA ILE A 124 -16.61 0.89 -11.07
C ILE A 124 -16.79 1.22 -12.55
N GLY A 125 -15.95 2.09 -13.10
CA GLY A 125 -16.12 2.58 -14.46
C GLY A 125 -17.45 3.29 -14.64
N LEU A 126 -18.35 2.73 -15.46
CA LEU A 126 -19.71 3.26 -15.71
C LEU A 126 -20.78 2.62 -14.83
N ASN A 127 -20.45 1.55 -14.10
CA ASN A 127 -21.39 0.83 -13.26
C ASN A 127 -21.44 1.45 -11.87
N GLU A 128 -22.66 1.62 -11.35
CA GLU A 128 -22.91 2.14 -10.02
C GLU A 128 -23.81 1.18 -9.25
N TYR A 129 -23.38 0.86 -8.00
CA TYR A 129 -24.07 -0.06 -7.10
C TYR A 129 -24.41 0.68 -5.82
N ASN A 130 -25.70 0.76 -5.49
CA ASN A 130 -26.18 1.37 -4.25
C ASN A 130 -26.76 0.29 -3.35
N LYS A 131 -26.27 0.18 -2.12
CA LYS A 131 -26.72 -0.82 -1.15
C LYS A 131 -26.71 -0.31 0.26
N HIS A 132 -27.80 -0.60 0.98
CA HIS A 132 -27.88 -0.45 2.42
C HIS A 132 -27.66 -1.79 3.12
N PHE A 133 -26.87 -1.78 4.19
CA PHE A 133 -26.61 -2.92 5.06
C PHE A 133 -26.97 -2.53 6.50
N ASP A 134 -27.86 -3.30 7.14
CA ASP A 134 -28.28 -3.07 8.54
C ASP A 134 -27.16 -3.44 9.51
N LYS A 135 -26.28 -4.37 9.13
CA LYS A 135 -25.21 -4.90 9.99
C LYS A 135 -23.95 -5.22 9.18
N LEU A 136 -22.82 -5.11 9.85
CA LEU A 136 -21.50 -5.57 9.35
C LEU A 136 -21.05 -6.81 10.17
N PRO A 137 -20.30 -7.75 9.57
CA PRO A 137 -19.77 -7.72 8.20
C PRO A 137 -20.82 -7.94 7.12
N ALA A 138 -20.60 -7.31 5.95
CA ALA A 138 -21.49 -7.41 4.80
C ALA A 138 -20.69 -7.60 3.50
N VAL A 139 -21.35 -8.08 2.45
CA VAL A 139 -20.73 -8.27 1.13
C VAL A 139 -21.61 -7.72 0.01
N LEU A 140 -20.97 -7.13 -0.99
CA LEU A 140 -21.59 -6.62 -2.21
C LEU A 140 -20.97 -7.32 -3.42
N PRO A 141 -21.65 -8.31 -4.03
CA PRO A 141 -21.19 -8.91 -5.27
C PRO A 141 -21.31 -7.91 -6.42
N THR A 142 -20.28 -7.84 -7.26
CA THR A 142 -20.26 -7.03 -8.49
C THR A 142 -19.65 -7.84 -9.63
N ASP A 143 -19.75 -7.33 -10.85
CA ASP A 143 -19.15 -7.95 -12.02
C ASP A 143 -17.61 -7.99 -11.97
N ALA A 144 -17.00 -7.11 -11.17
CA ALA A 144 -15.55 -7.00 -11.04
C ALA A 144 -14.96 -7.78 -9.82
N GLY A 145 -15.81 -8.28 -8.93
CA GLY A 145 -15.42 -9.00 -7.72
C GLY A 145 -16.40 -8.79 -6.58
N THR A 146 -16.13 -9.39 -5.43
CA THR A 146 -16.97 -9.29 -4.25
C THR A 146 -16.34 -8.34 -3.24
N PHE A 147 -16.97 -7.17 -3.05
CA PHE A 147 -16.54 -6.20 -2.04
C PHE A 147 -17.10 -6.59 -0.68
N GLY A 148 -16.22 -6.82 0.28
CA GLY A 148 -16.57 -7.03 1.69
C GLY A 148 -16.43 -5.74 2.48
N PHE A 149 -17.27 -5.57 3.50
CA PHE A 149 -17.25 -4.44 4.42
C PHE A 149 -17.23 -4.97 5.84
N THR A 150 -16.24 -4.56 6.63
CA THR A 150 -16.09 -4.96 8.03
C THR A 150 -15.83 -3.74 8.89
N LEU A 151 -16.28 -3.77 10.14
CA LEU A 151 -15.88 -2.77 11.13
C LEU A 151 -14.47 -3.12 11.63
N LYS A 152 -13.69 -2.08 11.93
CA LYS A 152 -12.41 -2.29 12.59
C LYS A 152 -12.61 -2.84 13.99
N ASP A 153 -11.77 -3.80 14.43
CA ASP A 153 -11.91 -4.51 15.72
C ASP A 153 -12.03 -3.60 16.94
N SER A 154 -11.41 -2.42 16.93
CA SER A 154 -11.56 -1.43 18.00
C SER A 154 -12.96 -0.87 18.12
N LEU A 155 -13.86 -1.15 17.17
CA LEU A 155 -15.25 -0.71 17.08
C LEU A 155 -16.25 -1.88 17.13
N SER A 156 -15.76 -3.12 17.26
CA SER A 156 -16.56 -4.35 17.17
C SER A 156 -17.64 -4.52 18.25
N ASN A 157 -17.63 -3.69 19.31
CA ASN A 157 -18.68 -3.67 20.33
C ASN A 157 -19.96 -2.89 19.91
N GLY A 158 -20.13 -2.63 18.60
CA GLY A 158 -21.36 -2.04 18.04
C GLY A 158 -21.60 -0.57 18.41
N LYS A 159 -20.70 0.05 19.16
CA LYS A 159 -20.73 1.49 19.43
C LYS A 159 -19.37 2.08 19.11
N ILE A 160 -19.35 2.97 18.14
CA ILE A 160 -18.23 3.91 17.98
C ILE A 160 -18.17 4.67 19.31
N ALA A 161 -17.19 4.37 20.16
CA ALA A 161 -17.10 4.89 21.50
C ALA A 161 -17.22 6.42 21.46
N GLY A 162 -18.37 6.95 21.91
CA GLY A 162 -18.58 8.37 22.19
C GLY A 162 -19.08 9.24 21.04
N GLN A 163 -19.59 8.69 19.93
CA GLN A 163 -20.12 9.53 18.84
C GLN A 163 -21.49 9.03 18.34
N ASP A 164 -22.53 9.79 18.63
CA ASP A 164 -23.85 9.71 17.98
C ASP A 164 -23.84 10.40 16.60
N VAL A 165 -22.73 10.30 15.85
CA VAL A 165 -22.52 11.06 14.60
C VAL A 165 -22.35 10.09 13.45
N VAL A 166 -23.11 10.33 12.38
CA VAL A 166 -22.91 9.69 11.08
C VAL A 166 -21.51 10.03 10.57
N ARG A 167 -20.80 9.05 10.03
CA ARG A 167 -19.49 9.25 9.40
C ARG A 167 -19.54 9.00 7.91
N ASN A 168 -19.10 9.99 7.14
CA ASN A 168 -18.96 9.88 5.70
C ASN A 168 -17.49 9.57 5.37
N ILE A 169 -17.27 8.43 4.74
CA ILE A 169 -15.94 7.91 4.41
C ILE A 169 -15.93 7.56 2.94
N SER A 170 -14.90 7.93 2.22
CA SER A 170 -14.68 7.37 0.89
C SER A 170 -13.47 6.44 0.89
N ALA A 171 -13.51 5.43 0.03
CA ALA A 171 -12.38 4.58 -0.27
C ALA A 171 -12.14 4.52 -1.78
N VAL A 172 -10.88 4.53 -2.16
CA VAL A 172 -10.45 4.34 -3.54
C VAL A 172 -9.70 3.03 -3.63
N VAL A 173 -10.25 2.07 -4.35
CA VAL A 173 -9.59 0.79 -4.62
C VAL A 173 -8.95 0.86 -5.99
N SER A 174 -7.63 0.80 -6.03
CA SER A 174 -6.81 0.89 -7.24
C SER A 174 -6.24 -0.47 -7.62
N GLN A 175 -5.76 -0.60 -8.85
CA GLN A 175 -5.04 -1.81 -9.25
C GLN A 175 -3.69 -1.91 -8.52
N PRO A 176 -3.39 -3.00 -7.79
CA PRO A 176 -2.10 -3.19 -7.11
C PRO A 176 -0.88 -3.00 -8.00
N PHE A 177 -0.95 -3.48 -9.23
CA PHE A 177 0.12 -3.30 -10.21
C PHE A 177 0.39 -1.82 -10.54
N GLY A 178 -0.66 -1.02 -10.67
CA GLY A 178 -0.57 0.43 -10.91
C GLY A 178 0.11 1.15 -9.75
N ILE A 179 -0.29 0.82 -8.52
CA ILE A 179 0.30 1.37 -7.30
C ILE A 179 1.78 0.98 -7.17
N ALA A 180 2.13 -0.29 -7.39
CA ALA A 180 3.52 -0.76 -7.38
C ALA A 180 4.39 0.00 -8.39
N LYS A 181 3.86 0.28 -9.58
CA LYS A 181 4.56 1.08 -10.60
C LYS A 181 4.78 2.54 -10.16
N ASN A 182 3.82 3.12 -9.45
CA ASN A 182 3.97 4.48 -8.92
C ASN A 182 5.06 4.53 -7.83
N TYR A 183 5.07 3.56 -6.91
CA TYR A 183 6.13 3.43 -5.91
C TYR A 183 7.48 3.18 -6.53
N GLN A 184 7.57 2.34 -7.59
CA GLN A 184 8.82 2.11 -8.31
C GLN A 184 9.43 3.41 -8.87
N ARG A 185 8.58 4.31 -9.36
CA ARG A 185 9.03 5.61 -9.90
C ARG A 185 9.44 6.61 -8.81
N ALA A 186 8.78 6.55 -7.66
CA ALA A 186 9.03 7.44 -6.54
C ALA A 186 10.21 7.00 -5.67
N LEU A 187 10.58 5.71 -5.73
CA LEU A 187 11.60 5.12 -4.89
C LEU A 187 12.99 5.51 -5.38
N ASN A 188 13.74 6.26 -4.57
CA ASN A 188 15.15 6.53 -4.78
C ASN A 188 15.98 5.61 -3.88
N ILE A 189 16.84 4.77 -4.46
CA ILE A 189 17.74 3.88 -3.74
C ILE A 189 19.15 4.23 -4.13
N GLU A 190 19.97 4.59 -3.14
CA GLU A 190 21.36 4.95 -3.32
C GLU A 190 22.24 4.15 -2.36
N PRO A 191 23.41 3.67 -2.79
CA PRO A 191 24.35 3.05 -1.88
C PRO A 191 24.86 4.13 -0.91
N THR A 192 24.80 3.83 0.39
CA THR A 192 25.41 4.70 1.38
C THR A 192 26.93 4.60 1.23
N SER A 193 27.59 5.71 0.87
CA SER A 193 29.05 5.76 0.84
C SER A 193 29.57 5.44 2.23
N LYS A 194 30.48 4.45 2.34
CA LYS A 194 31.22 4.22 3.57
C LYS A 194 32.02 5.49 3.88
N THR A 195 31.55 6.29 4.81
CA THR A 195 32.42 7.25 5.47
C THR A 195 33.42 6.41 6.24
N THR A 196 34.63 6.29 5.69
CA THR A 196 35.76 5.79 6.43
C THR A 196 36.04 6.82 7.53
N SER A 197 35.50 6.60 8.74
CA SER A 197 35.99 7.30 9.91
C SER A 197 37.39 6.77 10.18
N VAL A 198 38.36 7.63 9.96
CA VAL A 198 39.72 7.47 10.45
C VAL A 198 39.73 7.60 11.98
#